data_52a5e2b38874340800ac4e235ce208c6
#
_entry.id   52a5e2b38874340800ac4e235ce208c6
#
_cell.length_a   1.000
_cell.length_b   1.000
_cell.length_c   1.000
_cell.angle_alpha   90.00
_cell.angle_beta   90.00
_cell.angle_gamma   90.00
#
_symmetry.space_group_name_H-M   'P 1'
#
loop_
_entity.id
_entity.type
_entity.pdbx_description
1 polymer ?
#
loop_
_entity_poly.entity_id
_entity_poly.type
_entity_poly.pdbx_seq_one_letter_code
_entity_poly.pdbx_strand_id
1 'polypeptide(L)'
;MHLGVSLEPLGAGATGERFLDVAATAERLGFNSVLMSSHLLAGSAGSAMDPVVLLSAVAGHTTRVRLVTSVLVLPYYHPVVLANQLSSLDVLSGGRFVLGVGVGWHAEEFAAVGVPVERRGARTDEHLSVLTALWSGRPVTRTGTFGSLTGARIGVTPTTPGGPPLWIGGHTDAALRRAARFGAGWHGSGVTPDTMPEIRRRLAAEAQAHGRTLADLDLSTVSFLVPPGFEGEPPGPALGGPRPSVASVVDDLGRLGEAGITLCALWMPVPADRMADAMAWVADEVRPQLG
;
A
#
# COMPACT_ATOMS: atom_id res chain seq x y z
N MET A 1 5.98 -16.21 4.77
CA MET A 1 5.34 -14.88 4.58
C MET A 1 6.38 -13.85 4.17
N HIS A 2 6.06 -12.92 3.27
CA HIS A 2 6.95 -11.82 2.88
C HIS A 2 6.88 -10.66 3.90
N LEU A 3 8.01 -9.94 4.08
CA LEU A 3 8.08 -8.74 4.92
C LEU A 3 8.37 -7.52 4.06
N GLY A 4 7.70 -6.41 4.37
CA GLY A 4 7.95 -5.09 3.80
C GLY A 4 8.25 -4.05 4.86
N VAL A 5 8.64 -2.85 4.44
CA VAL A 5 8.92 -1.70 5.33
C VAL A 5 8.12 -0.49 4.86
N SER A 6 7.38 0.15 5.79
CA SER A 6 6.77 1.45 5.54
C SER A 6 7.82 2.56 5.70
N LEU A 7 7.89 3.44 4.72
CA LEU A 7 8.74 4.63 4.75
C LEU A 7 8.08 5.82 5.46
N GLU A 8 6.77 5.75 5.72
CA GLU A 8 6.01 6.83 6.36
C GLU A 8 6.54 7.26 7.73
N PRO A 9 7.01 6.36 8.63
CA PRO A 9 7.54 6.74 9.93
C PRO A 9 8.76 7.68 9.89
N LEU A 10 9.45 7.77 8.76
CA LEU A 10 10.56 8.73 8.61
C LEU A 10 10.09 10.18 8.75
N GLY A 11 8.83 10.48 8.44
CA GLY A 11 8.20 11.77 8.64
C GLY A 11 8.72 12.88 7.73
N ALA A 12 8.12 14.08 7.85
CA ALA A 12 8.45 15.24 7.02
C ALA A 12 9.84 15.84 7.28
N GLY A 13 10.43 15.53 8.42
CA GLY A 13 11.77 16.03 8.77
C GLY A 13 12.90 15.24 8.10
N ALA A 14 12.62 14.09 7.50
CA ALA A 14 13.63 13.30 6.81
C ALA A 14 14.00 13.92 5.46
N THR A 15 15.29 13.89 5.12
CA THR A 15 15.77 14.32 3.80
C THR A 15 15.40 13.28 2.74
N GLY A 16 15.32 13.71 1.47
CA GLY A 16 15.12 12.79 0.36
C GLY A 16 16.16 11.66 0.32
N GLU A 17 17.42 11.97 0.61
CA GLU A 17 18.51 11.00 0.71
C GLU A 17 18.20 9.92 1.77
N ARG A 18 17.67 10.30 2.94
CA ARG A 18 17.31 9.35 3.99
C ARG A 18 16.25 8.35 3.53
N PHE A 19 15.24 8.79 2.79
CA PHE A 19 14.23 7.87 2.23
C PHE A 19 14.85 6.87 1.26
N LEU A 20 15.76 7.32 0.40
CA LEU A 20 16.47 6.46 -0.56
C LEU A 20 17.39 5.47 0.16
N ASP A 21 18.14 5.91 1.16
CA ASP A 21 19.01 5.06 1.97
C ASP A 21 18.24 3.97 2.72
N VAL A 22 17.08 4.32 3.30
CA VAL A 22 16.22 3.34 4.00
C VAL A 22 15.66 2.33 3.00
N ALA A 23 15.22 2.76 1.82
CA ALA A 23 14.73 1.85 0.78
C ALA A 23 15.84 0.91 0.27
N ALA A 24 17.05 1.42 0.01
CA ALA A 24 18.20 0.61 -0.38
C ALA A 24 18.64 -0.36 0.73
N THR A 25 18.55 0.08 2.00
CA THR A 25 18.86 -0.78 3.15
C THR A 25 17.82 -1.89 3.30
N ALA A 26 16.52 -1.59 3.11
CA ALA A 26 15.47 -2.60 3.10
C ALA A 26 15.74 -3.67 2.02
N GLU A 27 16.12 -3.24 0.81
CA GLU A 27 16.49 -4.17 -0.27
C GLU A 27 17.71 -5.02 0.08
N ARG A 28 18.76 -4.43 0.65
CA ARG A 28 19.98 -5.12 1.06
C ARG A 28 19.73 -6.14 2.16
N LEU A 29 18.88 -5.78 3.14
CA LEU A 29 18.46 -6.68 4.22
C LEU A 29 17.43 -7.73 3.79
N GLY A 30 16.99 -7.74 2.53
CA GLY A 30 16.13 -8.77 1.95
C GLY A 30 14.64 -8.59 2.27
N PHE A 31 14.19 -7.37 2.56
CA PHE A 31 12.76 -7.08 2.56
C PHE A 31 12.19 -7.14 1.15
N ASN A 32 10.94 -7.56 1.04
CA ASN A 32 10.29 -7.79 -0.26
C ASN A 32 9.69 -6.51 -0.86
N SER A 33 9.35 -5.54 -0.03
CA SER A 33 8.70 -4.31 -0.47
C SER A 33 9.01 -3.11 0.43
N VAL A 34 8.92 -1.92 -0.17
CA VAL A 34 8.85 -0.65 0.54
C VAL A 34 7.52 0.04 0.22
N LEU A 35 6.93 0.67 1.23
CA LEU A 35 5.58 1.20 1.14
C LEU A 35 5.55 2.68 1.55
N MET A 36 4.66 3.46 0.91
CA MET A 36 4.42 4.87 1.23
C MET A 36 2.94 5.21 1.18
N SER A 37 2.44 5.94 2.18
CA SER A 37 1.07 6.45 2.23
C SER A 37 0.90 7.76 1.44
N SER A 38 -0.34 8.24 1.32
CA SER A 38 -0.69 9.42 0.55
C SER A 38 -1.47 10.41 1.42
N HIS A 39 -0.77 11.09 2.34
CA HIS A 39 -1.30 12.22 3.08
C HIS A 39 -0.76 13.52 2.51
N LEU A 40 -1.63 14.53 2.34
CA LEU A 40 -1.30 15.80 1.69
C LEU A 40 -0.98 16.91 2.69
N LEU A 41 -1.67 16.93 3.84
CA LEU A 41 -1.59 18.03 4.79
C LEU A 41 -0.72 17.64 5.99
N ALA A 42 0.10 18.57 6.45
CA ALA A 42 0.88 18.41 7.67
C ALA A 42 -0.04 18.23 8.89
N GLY A 43 0.29 17.27 9.77
CA GLY A 43 -0.42 17.04 11.03
C GLY A 43 -1.65 16.16 10.94
N SER A 44 -2.07 15.69 9.76
CA SER A 44 -3.29 14.90 9.63
C SER A 44 -3.13 13.43 10.02
N ALA A 45 -2.05 12.79 9.74
CA ALA A 45 -1.73 11.41 10.13
C ALA A 45 -0.26 11.05 9.86
N GLY A 46 0.59 12.03 9.96
CA GLY A 46 1.96 11.97 9.47
C GLY A 46 2.09 12.80 8.19
N SER A 47 3.14 13.59 8.06
CA SER A 47 3.40 14.25 6.79
C SER A 47 4.14 13.29 5.90
N ALA A 48 3.56 13.01 4.78
CA ALA A 48 4.10 12.11 3.81
C ALA A 48 4.59 12.89 2.57
N MET A 49 5.71 12.49 2.00
CA MET A 49 6.02 12.85 0.63
C MET A 49 4.98 12.23 -0.30
N ASP A 50 4.71 12.88 -1.44
CA ASP A 50 3.85 12.26 -2.46
C ASP A 50 4.39 10.87 -2.82
N PRO A 51 3.57 9.81 -2.71
CA PRO A 51 4.04 8.45 -2.88
C PRO A 51 4.48 8.14 -4.32
N VAL A 52 3.88 8.78 -5.33
CA VAL A 52 4.27 8.55 -6.73
C VAL A 52 5.63 9.15 -7.01
N VAL A 53 5.88 10.36 -6.50
CA VAL A 53 7.17 11.05 -6.64
C VAL A 53 8.26 10.30 -5.89
N LEU A 54 8.04 9.96 -4.62
CA LEU A 54 9.02 9.25 -3.80
C LEU A 54 9.34 7.87 -4.39
N LEU A 55 8.33 7.07 -4.69
CA LEU A 55 8.53 5.71 -5.21
C LEU A 55 9.17 5.73 -6.61
N SER A 56 9.00 6.80 -7.40
CA SER A 56 9.74 6.97 -8.66
C SER A 56 11.23 7.18 -8.42
N ALA A 57 11.62 7.96 -7.41
CA ALA A 57 13.02 8.10 -7.02
C ALA A 57 13.60 6.78 -6.47
N VAL A 58 12.84 6.08 -5.62
CA VAL A 58 13.22 4.75 -5.09
C VAL A 58 13.36 3.73 -6.23
N ALA A 59 12.53 3.79 -7.27
CA ALA A 59 12.62 2.91 -8.44
C ALA A 59 13.99 2.98 -9.11
N GLY A 60 14.56 4.20 -9.22
CA GLY A 60 15.91 4.41 -9.78
C GLY A 60 17.06 4.06 -8.82
N HIS A 61 16.75 3.84 -7.54
CA HIS A 61 17.74 3.60 -6.48
C HIS A 61 17.77 2.14 -6.00
N THR A 62 16.82 1.32 -6.44
CA THR A 62 16.63 -0.08 -6.07
C THR A 62 16.38 -0.93 -7.31
N THR A 63 16.58 -2.25 -7.19
CA THR A 63 16.47 -3.17 -8.34
C THR A 63 15.52 -4.35 -8.12
N ARG A 64 15.15 -4.68 -6.87
CA ARG A 64 14.39 -5.88 -6.52
C ARG A 64 13.15 -5.63 -5.69
N VAL A 65 13.20 -4.72 -4.69
CA VAL A 65 12.05 -4.47 -3.82
C VAL A 65 10.85 -4.00 -4.62
N ARG A 66 9.68 -4.51 -4.26
CA ARG A 66 8.39 -4.00 -4.76
C ARG A 66 8.13 -2.61 -4.17
N LEU A 67 7.54 -1.75 -4.96
CA LEU A 67 7.21 -0.37 -4.61
C LEU A 67 5.70 -0.27 -4.46
N VAL A 68 5.21 0.04 -3.27
CA VAL A 68 3.77 -0.06 -2.97
C VAL A 68 3.24 1.27 -2.44
N THR A 69 2.17 1.79 -3.03
CA THR A 69 1.40 2.84 -2.36
C THR A 69 0.50 2.22 -1.28
N SER A 70 0.51 2.75 -0.05
CA SER A 70 -0.13 2.12 1.11
C SER A 70 -0.92 3.11 1.99
N VAL A 71 -1.97 3.69 1.50
CA VAL A 71 -2.57 3.59 0.18
C VAL A 71 -2.68 4.96 -0.48
N LEU A 72 -2.70 5.00 -1.81
CA LEU A 72 -2.98 6.22 -2.56
C LEU A 72 -4.48 6.55 -2.44
N VAL A 73 -4.82 7.77 -2.05
CA VAL A 73 -6.21 8.23 -1.96
C VAL A 73 -6.70 8.61 -3.36
N LEU A 74 -7.28 7.65 -4.05
CA LEU A 74 -7.60 7.75 -5.48
C LEU A 74 -8.51 8.94 -5.85
N PRO A 75 -9.51 9.34 -5.05
CA PRO A 75 -10.37 10.49 -5.37
C PRO A 75 -9.68 11.84 -5.53
N TYR A 76 -8.47 12.02 -4.99
CA TYR A 76 -7.71 13.28 -5.09
C TYR A 76 -7.16 13.54 -6.49
N TYR A 77 -7.04 12.51 -7.31
CA TYR A 77 -6.32 12.59 -8.58
C TYR A 77 -7.27 12.59 -9.78
N HIS A 78 -6.89 13.32 -10.83
CA HIS A 78 -7.55 13.16 -12.12
C HIS A 78 -7.12 11.83 -12.75
N PRO A 79 -8.03 10.91 -13.09
CA PRO A 79 -7.67 9.53 -13.43
C PRO A 79 -6.80 9.40 -14.68
N VAL A 80 -6.93 10.30 -15.67
CA VAL A 80 -6.07 10.26 -16.89
C VAL A 80 -4.65 10.66 -16.57
N VAL A 81 -4.45 11.72 -15.75
CA VAL A 81 -3.11 12.15 -15.34
C VAL A 81 -2.46 11.05 -14.51
N LEU A 82 -3.19 10.52 -13.54
CA LEU A 82 -2.71 9.46 -12.68
C LEU A 82 -2.39 8.17 -13.47
N ALA A 83 -3.23 7.78 -14.44
CA ALA A 83 -2.95 6.61 -15.28
C ALA A 83 -1.59 6.72 -15.97
N ASN A 84 -1.26 7.91 -16.49
CA ASN A 84 0.03 8.15 -17.15
C ASN A 84 1.20 8.15 -16.15
N GLN A 85 1.03 8.76 -14.98
CA GLN A 85 2.06 8.78 -13.92
C GLN A 85 2.37 7.36 -13.43
N LEU A 86 1.34 6.55 -13.14
CA LEU A 86 1.51 5.19 -12.64
C LEU A 86 2.07 4.25 -13.71
N SER A 87 1.70 4.44 -14.98
CA SER A 87 2.34 3.72 -16.08
C SER A 87 3.84 4.05 -16.18
N SER A 88 4.18 5.34 -16.02
CA SER A 88 5.57 5.78 -16.04
C SER A 88 6.36 5.16 -14.88
N LEU A 89 5.79 5.14 -13.67
CA LEU A 89 6.41 4.48 -12.51
C LEU A 89 6.56 2.97 -12.73
N ASP A 90 5.57 2.31 -13.31
CA ASP A 90 5.64 0.88 -13.62
C ASP A 90 6.78 0.58 -14.61
N VAL A 91 6.95 1.40 -15.65
CA VAL A 91 8.07 1.31 -16.60
C VAL A 91 9.40 1.57 -15.90
N LEU A 92 9.53 2.66 -15.13
CA LEU A 92 10.77 3.02 -14.43
C LEU A 92 11.19 1.95 -13.41
N SER A 93 10.23 1.30 -12.79
CA SER A 93 10.50 0.23 -11.82
C SER A 93 10.71 -1.15 -12.48
N GLY A 94 10.52 -1.28 -13.79
CA GLY A 94 10.56 -2.59 -14.47
C GLY A 94 9.45 -3.54 -14.01
N GLY A 95 8.24 -3.03 -13.72
CA GLY A 95 7.09 -3.82 -13.29
C GLY A 95 7.09 -4.18 -11.79
N ARG A 96 7.91 -3.54 -10.96
CA ARG A 96 7.94 -3.76 -9.50
C ARG A 96 6.88 -2.96 -8.74
N PHE A 97 6.17 -2.07 -9.40
CA PHE A 97 5.18 -1.21 -8.78
C PHE A 97 3.87 -1.96 -8.50
N VAL A 98 3.28 -1.71 -7.34
CA VAL A 98 1.95 -2.18 -6.92
C VAL A 98 1.15 -0.97 -6.47
N LEU A 99 -0.03 -0.79 -7.05
CA LEU A 99 -0.92 0.30 -6.70
C LEU A 99 -1.87 -0.11 -5.58
N GLY A 100 -1.53 0.25 -4.35
CA GLY A 100 -2.49 0.21 -3.25
C GLY A 100 -3.36 1.46 -3.26
N VAL A 101 -4.68 1.32 -3.26
CA VAL A 101 -5.64 2.43 -3.32
C VAL A 101 -6.63 2.40 -2.18
N GLY A 102 -6.99 3.59 -1.70
CA GLY A 102 -8.05 3.83 -0.74
C GLY A 102 -9.03 4.91 -1.21
N VAL A 103 -10.16 4.99 -0.53
CA VAL A 103 -11.18 6.03 -0.80
C VAL A 103 -10.91 7.34 -0.06
N GLY A 104 -9.97 7.34 0.91
CA GLY A 104 -9.71 8.47 1.79
C GLY A 104 -10.75 8.65 2.89
N TRP A 105 -10.35 9.37 3.95
CA TRP A 105 -11.20 9.62 5.12
C TRP A 105 -11.05 11.06 5.66
N HIS A 106 -9.97 11.77 5.34
CA HIS A 106 -9.61 13.05 5.92
C HIS A 106 -10.32 14.19 5.20
N ALA A 107 -11.37 14.75 5.83
CA ALA A 107 -12.24 15.76 5.21
C ALA A 107 -11.48 17.03 4.79
N GLU A 108 -10.47 17.45 5.57
CA GLU A 108 -9.67 18.65 5.27
C GLU A 108 -8.83 18.47 4.01
N GLU A 109 -8.27 17.28 3.78
CA GLU A 109 -7.54 16.98 2.55
C GLU A 109 -8.48 17.01 1.33
N PHE A 110 -9.68 16.45 1.46
CA PHE A 110 -10.71 16.54 0.41
C PHE A 110 -11.06 18.00 0.08
N ALA A 111 -11.26 18.83 1.11
CA ALA A 111 -11.54 20.25 0.93
C ALA A 111 -10.37 20.99 0.25
N ALA A 112 -9.13 20.69 0.66
CA ALA A 112 -7.93 21.32 0.12
C ALA A 112 -7.72 21.03 -1.38
N VAL A 113 -8.12 19.83 -1.85
CA VAL A 113 -8.03 19.47 -3.28
C VAL A 113 -9.32 19.80 -4.06
N GLY A 114 -10.33 20.40 -3.42
CA GLY A 114 -11.59 20.78 -4.05
C GLY A 114 -12.46 19.57 -4.46
N VAL A 115 -12.30 18.42 -3.83
CA VAL A 115 -13.06 17.21 -4.12
C VAL A 115 -14.08 16.95 -2.99
N PRO A 116 -15.39 16.86 -3.30
CA PRO A 116 -16.39 16.52 -2.29
C PRO A 116 -16.11 15.15 -1.67
N VAL A 117 -16.13 15.06 -0.33
CA VAL A 117 -15.92 13.82 0.41
C VAL A 117 -17.11 12.84 0.22
N GLU A 118 -18.28 13.40 -0.02
CA GLU A 118 -19.48 12.66 -0.37
C GLU A 118 -19.24 11.92 -1.69
N ARG A 119 -19.78 10.72 -1.78
CA ARG A 119 -19.65 9.87 -2.97
C ARG A 119 -18.20 9.49 -3.33
N ARG A 120 -17.22 9.70 -2.41
CA ARG A 120 -15.82 9.31 -2.65
C ARG A 120 -15.66 7.84 -3.07
N GLY A 121 -16.51 6.94 -2.54
CA GLY A 121 -16.54 5.54 -2.96
C GLY A 121 -16.94 5.35 -4.41
N ALA A 122 -18.02 6.00 -4.87
CA ALA A 122 -18.47 5.95 -6.26
C ALA A 122 -17.45 6.59 -7.23
N ARG A 123 -16.81 7.69 -6.80
CA ARG A 123 -15.69 8.31 -7.55
C ARG A 123 -14.51 7.34 -7.68
N THR A 124 -14.16 6.63 -6.60
CA THR A 124 -13.10 5.61 -6.64
C THR A 124 -13.44 4.49 -7.63
N ASP A 125 -14.67 3.99 -7.62
CA ASP A 125 -15.11 2.93 -8.54
C ASP A 125 -15.03 3.37 -10.00
N GLU A 126 -15.42 4.61 -10.29
CA GLU A 126 -15.33 5.18 -11.64
C GLU A 126 -13.87 5.39 -12.06
N HIS A 127 -13.03 5.95 -11.16
CA HIS A 127 -11.61 6.16 -11.45
C HIS A 127 -10.86 4.83 -11.66
N LEU A 128 -11.10 3.80 -10.84
CA LEU A 128 -10.53 2.46 -11.06
C LEU A 128 -10.88 1.92 -12.46
N SER A 129 -12.14 2.06 -12.85
CA SER A 129 -12.58 1.62 -14.18
C SER A 129 -11.94 2.42 -15.32
N VAL A 130 -11.64 3.71 -15.11
CA VAL A 130 -10.93 4.55 -16.08
C VAL A 130 -9.46 4.15 -16.18
N LEU A 131 -8.78 3.95 -15.04
CA LEU A 131 -7.38 3.53 -14.98
C LEU A 131 -7.17 2.22 -15.74
N THR A 132 -7.96 1.20 -15.40
CA THR A 132 -7.85 -0.13 -16.04
C THR A 132 -8.16 -0.08 -17.54
N ALA A 133 -9.12 0.75 -17.96
CA ALA A 133 -9.41 0.94 -19.38
C ALA A 133 -8.24 1.61 -20.13
N LEU A 134 -7.64 2.66 -19.57
CA LEU A 134 -6.51 3.37 -20.18
C LEU A 134 -5.26 2.49 -20.28
N TRP A 135 -4.99 1.64 -19.28
CA TRP A 135 -3.86 0.69 -19.29
C TRP A 135 -3.99 -0.42 -20.33
N SER A 136 -5.20 -0.62 -20.91
CA SER A 136 -5.35 -1.52 -22.04
C SER A 136 -4.59 -1.07 -23.30
N GLY A 137 -4.11 0.18 -23.34
CA GLY A 137 -3.47 0.78 -24.50
C GLY A 137 -4.40 1.12 -25.67
N ARG A 138 -5.72 0.87 -25.54
CA ARG A 138 -6.73 1.19 -26.56
C ARG A 138 -7.34 2.58 -26.33
N PRO A 139 -7.87 3.25 -27.37
CA PRO A 139 -8.66 4.46 -27.19
C PRO A 139 -9.88 4.21 -26.30
N VAL A 140 -10.09 5.05 -25.29
CA VAL A 140 -11.21 4.96 -24.34
C VAL A 140 -12.21 6.07 -24.59
N THR A 141 -13.45 5.70 -24.87
CA THR A 141 -14.60 6.62 -24.89
C THR A 141 -15.57 6.19 -23.80
N ARG A 142 -15.88 7.10 -22.89
CA ARG A 142 -16.70 6.83 -21.73
C ARG A 142 -17.37 8.10 -21.22
N THR A 143 -18.64 7.99 -20.85
CA THR A 143 -19.36 9.02 -20.08
C THR A 143 -19.48 8.55 -18.64
N GLY A 144 -19.02 9.36 -17.68
CA GLY A 144 -19.09 9.07 -16.27
C GLY A 144 -19.70 10.22 -15.49
N THR A 145 -19.97 9.98 -14.21
CA THR A 145 -20.49 11.03 -13.30
C THR A 145 -19.40 12.04 -12.91
N PHE A 146 -18.15 11.58 -12.84
CA PHE A 146 -17.02 12.37 -12.37
C PHE A 146 -16.06 12.77 -13.49
N GLY A 147 -16.38 12.41 -14.73
CA GLY A 147 -15.63 12.80 -15.91
C GLY A 147 -16.03 12.00 -17.14
N SER A 148 -15.77 12.56 -18.32
CA SER A 148 -16.02 11.89 -19.60
C SER A 148 -14.75 11.90 -20.45
N LEU A 149 -14.57 10.85 -21.23
CA LEU A 149 -13.44 10.68 -22.14
C LEU A 149 -13.99 10.42 -23.56
N THR A 150 -13.30 10.95 -24.57
CA THR A 150 -13.62 10.68 -25.98
C THR A 150 -12.33 10.31 -26.71
N GLY A 151 -12.18 9.04 -27.07
CA GLY A 151 -11.02 8.53 -27.78
C GLY A 151 -9.67 8.70 -27.02
N ALA A 152 -9.72 8.85 -25.69
CA ALA A 152 -8.52 9.12 -24.89
C ALA A 152 -7.58 7.91 -24.85
N ARG A 153 -6.29 8.16 -25.04
CA ARG A 153 -5.24 7.16 -24.94
C ARG A 153 -4.03 7.78 -24.23
N ILE A 154 -3.48 7.10 -23.24
CA ILE A 154 -2.23 7.54 -22.57
C ILE A 154 -1.01 7.24 -23.44
N GLY A 155 0.02 8.06 -23.30
CA GLY A 155 1.24 7.95 -24.12
C GLY A 155 2.21 6.85 -23.68
N VAL A 156 2.09 6.36 -22.43
CA VAL A 156 2.97 5.35 -21.84
C VAL A 156 2.18 4.09 -21.53
N THR A 157 2.55 2.97 -22.13
CA THR A 157 1.99 1.65 -21.79
C THR A 157 2.75 1.07 -20.60
N PRO A 158 2.04 0.58 -19.57
CA PRO A 158 2.69 -0.12 -18.44
C PRO A 158 3.52 -1.31 -18.92
N THR A 159 4.60 -1.62 -18.20
CA THR A 159 5.37 -2.86 -18.38
C THR A 159 4.54 -4.07 -17.98
N THR A 160 3.77 -3.92 -16.90
CA THR A 160 2.85 -4.95 -16.42
C THR A 160 1.60 -5.03 -17.31
N PRO A 161 1.30 -6.18 -17.94
CA PRO A 161 0.13 -6.32 -18.78
C PRO A 161 -1.17 -5.98 -18.05
N GLY A 162 -1.94 -5.04 -18.59
CA GLY A 162 -3.20 -4.59 -17.98
C GLY A 162 -3.04 -3.53 -16.89
N GLY A 163 -1.82 -3.13 -16.59
CA GLY A 163 -1.47 -2.14 -15.57
C GLY A 163 -0.87 -2.74 -14.30
N PRO A 164 -0.35 -1.89 -13.41
CA PRO A 164 0.17 -2.34 -12.11
C PRO A 164 -0.87 -3.14 -11.32
N PRO A 165 -0.48 -4.18 -10.55
CA PRO A 165 -1.40 -4.88 -9.68
C PRO A 165 -2.11 -3.92 -8.73
N LEU A 166 -3.45 -4.06 -8.60
CA LEU A 166 -4.29 -3.22 -7.76
C LEU A 166 -4.51 -3.89 -6.41
N TRP A 167 -4.08 -3.27 -5.32
CA TRP A 167 -4.46 -3.67 -3.97
C TRP A 167 -5.45 -2.66 -3.38
N ILE A 168 -6.57 -3.15 -2.88
CA ILE A 168 -7.64 -2.29 -2.36
C ILE A 168 -7.56 -2.22 -0.84
N GLY A 169 -7.40 -1.01 -0.31
CA GLY A 169 -7.31 -0.73 1.11
C GLY A 169 -8.67 -0.59 1.80
N GLY A 170 -8.71 -0.98 3.08
CA GLY A 170 -9.86 -0.78 3.96
C GLY A 170 -10.59 -2.04 4.38
N HIS A 171 -11.42 -1.89 5.45
CA HIS A 171 -12.06 -3.01 6.16
C HIS A 171 -13.59 -3.04 6.00
N THR A 172 -14.19 -2.04 5.34
CA THR A 172 -15.63 -1.97 5.13
C THR A 172 -16.08 -2.96 4.05
N ASP A 173 -17.36 -3.38 4.06
CA ASP A 173 -17.90 -4.24 3.01
C ASP A 173 -17.70 -3.65 1.60
N ALA A 174 -17.82 -2.32 1.47
CA ALA A 174 -17.56 -1.65 0.20
C ALA A 174 -16.10 -1.77 -0.25
N ALA A 175 -15.12 -1.76 0.68
CA ALA A 175 -13.72 -1.96 0.36
C ALA A 175 -13.45 -3.42 -0.04
N LEU A 176 -13.98 -4.38 0.71
CA LEU A 176 -13.84 -5.81 0.41
C LEU A 176 -14.48 -6.16 -0.94
N ARG A 177 -15.64 -5.59 -1.24
CA ARG A 177 -16.29 -5.74 -2.56
C ARG A 177 -15.44 -5.18 -3.69
N ARG A 178 -14.78 -4.02 -3.49
CA ARG A 178 -13.83 -3.46 -4.48
C ARG A 178 -12.64 -4.38 -4.69
N ALA A 179 -12.07 -4.93 -3.62
CA ALA A 179 -10.96 -5.87 -3.70
C ALA A 179 -11.36 -7.10 -4.53
N ALA A 180 -12.52 -7.66 -4.25
CA ALA A 180 -13.06 -8.79 -5.01
C ALA A 180 -13.31 -8.47 -6.48
N ARG A 181 -13.80 -7.26 -6.78
CA ARG A 181 -14.20 -6.85 -8.12
C ARG A 181 -13.03 -6.38 -8.99
N PHE A 182 -12.16 -5.53 -8.47
CA PHE A 182 -11.12 -4.82 -9.23
C PHE A 182 -9.71 -5.26 -8.87
N GLY A 183 -9.52 -5.78 -7.64
CA GLY A 183 -8.19 -5.96 -7.06
C GLY A 183 -7.48 -7.22 -7.56
N ALA A 184 -6.16 -7.12 -7.67
CA ALA A 184 -5.26 -8.25 -7.58
C ALA A 184 -5.02 -8.66 -6.12
N GLY A 185 -5.43 -7.81 -5.15
CA GLY A 185 -5.31 -8.09 -3.73
C GLY A 185 -6.09 -7.13 -2.85
N TRP A 186 -6.11 -7.47 -1.57
CA TRP A 186 -6.59 -6.65 -0.48
C TRP A 186 -5.42 -6.18 0.40
N HIS A 187 -5.49 -4.93 0.91
CA HIS A 187 -4.47 -4.33 1.75
C HIS A 187 -5.07 -3.77 3.03
N GLY A 188 -4.78 -4.40 4.16
CA GLY A 188 -5.24 -3.98 5.48
C GLY A 188 -4.24 -3.05 6.18
N SER A 189 -4.69 -2.40 7.24
CA SER A 189 -3.84 -1.66 8.17
C SER A 189 -4.28 -1.94 9.60
N GLY A 190 -3.33 -2.20 10.50
CA GLY A 190 -3.61 -2.50 11.91
C GLY A 190 -4.40 -3.79 12.11
N VAL A 191 -4.30 -4.74 11.19
CA VAL A 191 -4.91 -6.07 11.31
C VAL A 191 -4.14 -6.89 12.32
N THR A 192 -4.88 -7.55 13.20
CA THR A 192 -4.32 -8.49 14.17
C THR A 192 -4.68 -9.93 13.79
N PRO A 193 -3.95 -10.93 14.31
CA PRO A 193 -4.34 -12.33 14.14
C PRO A 193 -5.79 -12.63 14.52
N ASP A 194 -6.34 -11.92 15.52
CA ASP A 194 -7.70 -12.15 16.01
C ASP A 194 -8.78 -11.51 15.10
N THR A 195 -8.45 -10.41 14.40
CA THR A 195 -9.39 -9.73 13.49
C THR A 195 -9.38 -10.27 12.07
N MET A 196 -8.27 -10.88 11.63
CA MET A 196 -8.10 -11.35 10.26
C MET A 196 -9.09 -12.45 9.84
N PRO A 197 -9.47 -13.43 10.68
CA PRO A 197 -10.40 -14.47 10.29
C PRO A 197 -11.76 -13.94 9.81
N GLU A 198 -12.31 -12.92 10.48
CA GLU A 198 -13.57 -12.30 10.08
C GLU A 198 -13.43 -11.52 8.76
N ILE A 199 -12.34 -10.76 8.60
CA ILE A 199 -12.06 -10.04 7.35
C ILE A 199 -11.95 -11.05 6.20
N ARG A 200 -11.21 -12.13 6.41
CA ARG A 200 -11.03 -13.21 5.42
C ARG A 200 -12.35 -13.85 5.02
N ARG A 201 -13.22 -14.14 6.00
CA ARG A 201 -14.55 -14.71 5.76
C ARG A 201 -15.40 -13.79 4.87
N ARG A 202 -15.45 -12.48 5.19
CA ARG A 202 -16.19 -11.48 4.41
C ARG A 202 -15.62 -11.30 3.02
N LEU A 203 -14.29 -11.22 2.89
CA LEU A 203 -13.63 -11.11 1.59
C LEU A 203 -13.87 -12.35 0.72
N ALA A 204 -13.89 -13.55 1.30
CA ALA A 204 -14.21 -14.78 0.60
C ALA A 204 -15.63 -14.76 0.01
N ALA A 205 -16.61 -14.28 0.78
CA ALA A 205 -17.99 -14.14 0.32
C ALA A 205 -18.11 -13.13 -0.85
N GLU A 206 -17.42 -12.00 -0.76
CA GLU A 206 -17.39 -11.02 -1.85
C GLU A 206 -16.64 -11.54 -3.09
N ALA A 207 -15.54 -12.28 -2.91
CA ALA A 207 -14.82 -12.91 -4.02
C ALA A 207 -15.72 -13.92 -4.76
N GLN A 208 -16.42 -14.78 -4.03
CA GLN A 208 -17.37 -15.75 -4.59
C GLN A 208 -18.50 -15.05 -5.38
N ALA A 209 -19.04 -13.94 -4.86
CA ALA A 209 -20.07 -13.16 -5.55
C ALA A 209 -19.58 -12.57 -6.89
N HIS A 210 -18.27 -12.47 -7.10
CA HIS A 210 -17.62 -12.01 -8.32
C HIS A 210 -16.97 -13.15 -9.13
N GLY A 211 -17.29 -14.41 -8.83
CA GLY A 211 -16.76 -15.58 -9.54
C GLY A 211 -15.28 -15.85 -9.28
N ARG A 212 -14.76 -15.40 -8.13
CA ARG A 212 -13.36 -15.53 -7.72
C ARG A 212 -13.25 -16.29 -6.39
N THR A 213 -12.02 -16.62 -6.01
CA THR A 213 -11.66 -17.21 -4.73
C THR A 213 -10.62 -16.37 -4.02
N LEU A 214 -10.34 -16.65 -2.76
CA LEU A 214 -9.24 -15.97 -2.05
C LEU A 214 -7.87 -16.29 -2.64
N ALA A 215 -7.72 -17.41 -3.32
CA ALA A 215 -6.46 -17.76 -4.00
C ALA A 215 -6.13 -16.82 -5.18
N ASP A 216 -7.12 -16.10 -5.69
CA ASP A 216 -6.96 -15.11 -6.74
C ASP A 216 -6.58 -13.72 -6.22
N LEU A 217 -6.36 -13.59 -4.90
CA LEU A 217 -6.11 -12.32 -4.22
C LEU A 217 -4.86 -12.39 -3.35
N ASP A 218 -3.95 -11.45 -3.54
CA ASP A 218 -2.91 -11.17 -2.55
C ASP A 218 -3.55 -10.62 -1.27
N LEU A 219 -3.19 -11.15 -0.11
CA LEU A 219 -3.61 -10.60 1.18
C LEU A 219 -2.41 -9.96 1.86
N SER A 220 -2.46 -8.64 2.01
CA SER A 220 -1.36 -7.88 2.60
C SER A 220 -1.84 -6.97 3.72
N THR A 221 -0.96 -6.63 4.65
CA THR A 221 -1.27 -5.70 5.74
C THR A 221 -0.08 -4.83 6.10
N VAL A 222 -0.38 -3.65 6.67
CA VAL A 222 0.59 -2.88 7.46
C VAL A 222 0.34 -3.19 8.93
N SER A 223 1.38 -3.62 9.62
CA SER A 223 1.36 -3.88 11.06
C SER A 223 2.40 -2.99 11.76
N PHE A 224 2.05 -2.53 12.97
CA PHE A 224 2.93 -1.70 13.76
C PHE A 224 3.94 -2.57 14.53
N LEU A 225 5.17 -2.09 14.66
CA LEU A 225 6.22 -2.77 15.40
C LEU A 225 7.18 -1.74 16.01
N VAL A 226 7.40 -1.84 17.33
CA VAL A 226 8.51 -1.15 18.00
C VAL A 226 9.48 -2.24 18.47
N PRO A 227 10.63 -2.45 17.82
CA PRO A 227 11.56 -3.50 18.23
C PRO A 227 12.09 -3.28 19.66
N PRO A 228 12.53 -4.33 20.38
CA PRO A 228 13.12 -4.20 21.71
C PRO A 228 14.32 -3.24 21.73
N GLY A 229 14.36 -2.34 22.71
CA GLY A 229 15.43 -1.34 22.84
C GLY A 229 15.26 -0.09 21.97
N PHE A 230 14.10 0.04 21.30
CA PHE A 230 13.72 1.25 20.59
C PHE A 230 12.57 1.97 21.30
N GLU A 231 12.54 3.29 21.16
CA GLU A 231 11.45 4.14 21.61
C GLU A 231 10.55 4.48 20.43
N GLY A 232 9.23 4.49 20.66
CA GLY A 232 8.22 4.84 19.67
C GLY A 232 6.83 4.51 20.16
N GLU A 233 5.84 5.25 19.67
CA GLU A 233 4.42 5.03 19.96
C GLU A 233 3.68 4.62 18.68
N PRO A 234 3.24 3.36 18.58
CA PRO A 234 2.44 2.93 17.45
C PRO A 234 1.01 3.48 17.58
N PRO A 235 0.33 3.84 16.48
CA PRO A 235 -1.03 4.37 16.51
C PRO A 235 -2.11 3.32 16.82
N GLY A 236 -1.72 2.09 17.11
CA GLY A 236 -2.63 0.99 17.40
C GLY A 236 -1.89 -0.26 17.90
N PRO A 237 -2.57 -1.42 17.97
CA PRO A 237 -1.97 -2.67 18.38
C PRO A 237 -0.73 -3.01 17.56
N ALA A 238 0.40 -3.28 18.25
CA ALA A 238 1.67 -3.61 17.64
C ALA A 238 1.97 -5.11 17.77
N LEU A 239 2.73 -5.63 16.81
CA LEU A 239 3.24 -7.00 16.85
C LEU A 239 4.08 -7.24 18.11
N GLY A 240 3.86 -8.37 18.76
CA GLY A 240 4.50 -8.75 20.01
C GLY A 240 3.96 -8.01 21.25
N GLY A 241 2.92 -7.15 21.06
CA GLY A 241 2.29 -6.41 22.16
C GLY A 241 3.15 -5.30 22.76
N PRO A 242 2.86 -4.87 24.00
CA PRO A 242 3.51 -3.71 24.61
C PRO A 242 4.97 -3.95 25.02
N ARG A 243 5.42 -5.18 25.05
CA ARG A 243 6.82 -5.58 25.34
C ARG A 243 7.24 -6.66 24.34
N PRO A 244 7.48 -6.26 23.08
CA PRO A 244 7.79 -7.22 22.02
C PRO A 244 9.08 -7.97 22.32
N SER A 245 9.09 -9.24 21.99
CA SER A 245 10.25 -10.11 21.94
C SER A 245 10.32 -10.77 20.57
N VAL A 246 11.44 -11.34 20.20
CA VAL A 246 11.54 -12.12 18.96
C VAL A 246 10.44 -13.16 18.89
N ALA A 247 10.26 -13.93 19.98
CA ALA A 247 9.26 -15.01 20.03
C ALA A 247 7.82 -14.49 19.84
N SER A 248 7.44 -13.39 20.51
CA SER A 248 6.07 -12.86 20.40
C SER A 248 5.80 -12.22 19.03
N VAL A 249 6.80 -11.60 18.40
CA VAL A 249 6.67 -11.06 17.05
C VAL A 249 6.59 -12.17 16.01
N VAL A 250 7.39 -13.23 16.16
CA VAL A 250 7.34 -14.42 15.29
C VAL A 250 5.99 -15.12 15.41
N ASP A 251 5.45 -15.26 16.64
CA ASP A 251 4.12 -15.86 16.86
C ASP A 251 3.02 -15.06 16.14
N ASP A 252 2.96 -13.73 16.34
CA ASP A 252 1.96 -12.89 15.69
C ASP A 252 2.07 -12.93 14.16
N LEU A 253 3.28 -12.87 13.60
CA LEU A 253 3.51 -12.98 12.16
C LEU A 253 3.13 -14.37 11.64
N GLY A 254 3.44 -15.43 12.39
CA GLY A 254 3.03 -16.80 12.07
C GLY A 254 1.51 -16.94 11.98
N ARG A 255 0.80 -16.46 13.02
CA ARG A 255 -0.67 -16.47 13.07
C ARG A 255 -1.31 -15.63 11.94
N LEU A 256 -0.73 -14.47 11.58
CA LEU A 256 -1.15 -13.70 10.41
C LEU A 256 -0.95 -14.50 9.11
N GLY A 257 0.17 -15.20 8.97
CA GLY A 257 0.45 -16.09 7.83
C GLY A 257 -0.55 -17.24 7.73
N GLU A 258 -0.86 -17.91 8.83
CA GLU A 258 -1.89 -18.97 8.91
C GLU A 258 -3.28 -18.43 8.54
N ALA A 259 -3.58 -17.18 8.93
CA ALA A 259 -4.79 -16.50 8.53
C ALA A 259 -4.81 -16.06 7.05
N GLY A 260 -3.71 -16.29 6.30
CA GLY A 260 -3.62 -16.07 4.86
C GLY A 260 -2.92 -14.79 4.42
N ILE A 261 -2.33 -14.01 5.33
CA ILE A 261 -1.51 -12.84 4.97
C ILE A 261 -0.24 -13.32 4.26
N THR A 262 -0.04 -12.87 3.04
CA THR A 262 1.14 -13.21 2.22
C THR A 262 2.26 -12.19 2.34
N LEU A 263 1.92 -10.93 2.67
CA LEU A 263 2.87 -9.85 2.91
C LEU A 263 2.45 -9.02 4.12
N CYS A 264 3.34 -8.89 5.10
CA CYS A 264 3.22 -7.98 6.23
C CYS A 264 4.25 -6.85 6.09
N ALA A 265 3.79 -5.62 5.91
CA ALA A 265 4.65 -4.45 5.91
C ALA A 265 4.75 -3.88 7.33
N LEU A 266 5.96 -3.63 7.78
CA LEU A 266 6.24 -3.14 9.11
C LEU A 266 6.28 -1.62 9.12
N TRP A 267 5.39 -1.02 9.89
CA TRP A 267 5.39 0.41 10.22
C TRP A 267 6.07 0.57 11.59
N MET A 268 7.31 1.04 11.58
CA MET A 268 8.16 1.13 12.78
C MET A 268 8.35 2.60 13.18
N PRO A 269 7.66 3.10 14.23
CA PRO A 269 7.76 4.49 14.69
C PRO A 269 9.04 4.68 15.51
N VAL A 270 10.19 4.48 14.90
CA VAL A 270 11.50 4.67 15.51
C VAL A 270 12.17 5.92 14.93
N PRO A 271 13.13 6.54 15.67
CA PRO A 271 13.88 7.66 15.11
C PRO A 271 14.49 7.34 13.76
N ALA A 272 14.44 8.30 12.81
CA ALA A 272 14.84 8.08 11.43
C ALA A 272 16.29 7.60 11.28
N ASP A 273 17.20 8.04 12.16
CA ASP A 273 18.60 7.60 12.22
C ASP A 273 18.77 6.18 12.76
N ARG A 274 17.75 5.64 13.44
CA ARG A 274 17.73 4.28 14.00
C ARG A 274 16.94 3.28 13.14
N MET A 275 16.32 3.74 12.03
CA MET A 275 15.50 2.88 11.18
C MET A 275 16.30 1.70 10.61
N ALA A 276 17.56 1.91 10.24
CA ALA A 276 18.43 0.84 9.71
C ALA A 276 18.68 -0.25 10.77
N ASP A 277 18.90 0.13 12.03
CA ASP A 277 19.10 -0.81 13.14
C ASP A 277 17.81 -1.61 13.43
N ALA A 278 16.66 -0.93 13.41
CA ALA A 278 15.36 -1.60 13.59
C ALA A 278 15.08 -2.62 12.48
N MET A 279 15.37 -2.27 11.23
CA MET A 279 15.27 -3.20 10.10
C MET A 279 16.25 -4.38 10.23
N ALA A 280 17.50 -4.12 10.66
CA ALA A 280 18.49 -5.17 10.87
C ALA A 280 18.02 -6.16 11.95
N TRP A 281 17.47 -5.67 13.07
CA TRP A 281 16.90 -6.55 14.09
C TRP A 281 15.81 -7.48 13.52
N VAL A 282 14.92 -6.96 12.69
CA VAL A 282 13.90 -7.81 12.03
C VAL A 282 14.53 -8.84 11.08
N ALA A 283 15.53 -8.41 10.30
CA ALA A 283 16.17 -9.25 9.31
C ALA A 283 17.00 -10.39 9.94
N ASP A 284 17.68 -10.11 11.05
CA ASP A 284 18.64 -11.01 11.67
C ASP A 284 18.00 -11.90 12.75
N GLU A 285 17.02 -11.37 13.49
CA GLU A 285 16.44 -12.07 14.65
C GLU A 285 15.05 -12.66 14.36
N VAL A 286 14.19 -11.95 13.63
CA VAL A 286 12.79 -12.36 13.43
C VAL A 286 12.63 -13.22 12.16
N ARG A 287 13.09 -12.70 11.02
CA ARG A 287 12.89 -13.37 9.72
C ARG A 287 13.41 -14.81 9.65
N PRO A 288 14.59 -15.19 10.21
CA PRO A 288 15.07 -16.56 10.16
C PRO A 288 14.14 -17.58 10.83
N GLN A 289 13.25 -17.12 11.71
CA GLN A 289 12.34 -17.95 12.49
C GLN A 289 10.93 -18.04 11.86
N LEU A 290 10.67 -17.34 10.75
CA LEU A 290 9.34 -17.35 10.11
C LEU A 290 9.10 -18.55 9.16
N GLY A 291 10.02 -19.41 8.94
CA GLY A 291 9.86 -20.62 8.11
C GLY A 291 9.85 -20.29 6.60
#